data_4639f10759bc7896705ae45a1988bc6a
#
_entry.id   4639f10759bc7896705ae45a1988bc6a
#
_cell.length_a   1.000
_cell.length_b   1.000
_cell.length_c   1.000
_cell.angle_alpha   90.00
_cell.angle_beta   90.00
_cell.angle_gamma   90.00
#
_symmetry.space_group_name_H-M   'P 1'
#
loop_
_entity.id
_entity.type
_entity.pdbx_description
1 polymer ?
#
loop_
_entity_poly.entity_id
_entity_poly.type
_entity_poly.pdbx_seq_one_letter_code
_entity_poly.pdbx_strand_id
1 'polypeptide(L)'
;AYGAGRANEPPALELAEDIRALGFSILRLKTGTPMRLHADSIDWERFTPQPGDEPPQPFSMYTRARVRNRVRCFLGYTTPAVARIVRDHLHESPLYSGKIQGIGPRYCPSIEDKIVKFPGRERHHFYLEPEGLRNKEIYVNGLSSSLPVGVQKMILAAIPGLDRSRM
;
A
#
# COMPACT_ATOMS: atom_id res chain seq x y z
N ALA A 1 8.05 15.29 11.68
CA ALA A 1 8.62 14.30 10.78
C ALA A 1 9.97 13.86 11.35
N TYR A 2 10.28 12.60 11.25
CA TYR A 2 11.57 12.00 11.63
C TYR A 2 12.17 11.29 10.42
N GLY A 3 13.50 11.15 10.40
CA GLY A 3 14.20 10.42 9.34
C GLY A 3 13.83 8.95 9.41
N ALA A 4 13.31 8.41 8.33
CA ALA A 4 12.92 7.02 8.22
C ALA A 4 13.02 6.52 6.77
N GLY A 5 13.40 5.26 6.62
CA GLY A 5 13.28 4.50 5.39
C GLY A 5 12.18 3.44 5.52
N ARG A 6 12.45 2.22 5.06
CA ARG A 6 11.65 1.05 5.39
C ARG A 6 11.70 0.77 6.90
N ALA A 7 10.77 -0.04 7.41
CA ALA A 7 10.78 -0.42 8.84
C ALA A 7 12.18 -0.94 9.25
N ASN A 8 12.74 -0.31 10.28
CA ASN A 8 14.10 -0.58 10.81
C ASN A 8 15.26 -0.21 9.86
N GLU A 9 15.03 0.56 8.82
CA GLU A 9 16.08 1.04 7.91
C GLU A 9 16.18 2.58 7.97
N PRO A 10 17.41 3.15 7.85
CA PRO A 10 17.59 4.58 7.75
C PRO A 10 17.12 5.11 6.39
N PRO A 11 16.84 6.42 6.27
CA PRO A 11 16.59 7.04 4.97
C PRO A 11 17.87 7.16 4.15
N ALA A 12 17.78 7.04 2.82
CA ALA A 12 18.90 7.22 1.88
C ALA A 12 19.15 8.71 1.59
N LEU A 13 19.57 9.49 2.58
CA LEU A 13 19.78 10.93 2.45
C LEU A 13 20.99 11.24 1.57
N GLU A 14 22.11 10.57 1.80
CA GLU A 14 23.37 10.78 1.08
C GLU A 14 23.20 10.57 -0.42
N LEU A 15 22.52 9.49 -0.84
CA LEU A 15 22.24 9.24 -2.24
C LEU A 15 21.42 10.39 -2.87
N ALA A 16 20.46 10.96 -2.17
CA ALA A 16 19.69 12.09 -2.67
C ALA A 16 20.55 13.36 -2.83
N GLU A 17 21.52 13.55 -1.95
CA GLU A 17 22.47 14.66 -2.02
C GLU A 17 23.47 14.48 -3.16
N ASP A 18 23.99 13.28 -3.35
CA ASP A 18 24.88 12.95 -4.47
C ASP A 18 24.21 13.21 -5.82
N ILE A 19 22.96 12.74 -5.99
CA ILE A 19 22.19 12.99 -7.21
C ILE A 19 21.98 14.49 -7.45
N ARG A 20 21.73 15.26 -6.38
CA ARG A 20 21.61 16.72 -6.49
C ARG A 20 22.94 17.37 -6.87
N ALA A 21 24.04 16.92 -6.29
CA ALA A 21 25.39 17.41 -6.58
C ALA A 21 25.79 17.17 -8.05
N LEU A 22 25.27 16.11 -8.68
CA LEU A 22 25.43 15.84 -10.12
C LEU A 22 24.60 16.77 -11.00
N GLY A 23 23.85 17.73 -10.46
CA GLY A 23 23.07 18.72 -11.21
C GLY A 23 21.65 18.29 -11.57
N PHE A 24 21.16 17.13 -11.09
CA PHE A 24 19.78 16.73 -11.32
C PHE A 24 18.79 17.51 -10.46
N SER A 25 17.66 17.90 -11.06
CA SER A 25 16.53 18.48 -10.31
C SER A 25 15.85 17.41 -9.48
N ILE A 26 15.77 17.65 -8.17
CA ILE A 26 15.12 16.73 -7.23
C ILE A 26 13.85 17.39 -6.69
N LEU A 27 12.73 16.69 -6.84
CA LEU A 27 11.43 17.07 -6.27
C LEU A 27 11.06 16.14 -5.10
N ARG A 28 10.38 16.71 -4.11
CA ARG A 28 9.85 15.93 -3.02
C ARG A 28 8.42 15.49 -3.33
N LEU A 29 8.21 14.18 -3.32
CA LEU A 29 6.87 13.59 -3.37
C LEU A 29 6.40 13.23 -1.97
N LYS A 30 5.08 13.22 -1.77
CA LYS A 30 4.44 12.75 -0.54
C LYS A 30 3.50 11.59 -0.85
N THR A 31 3.53 10.54 -0.01
CA THR A 31 2.66 9.37 -0.15
C THR A 31 2.34 8.77 1.22
N GLY A 32 1.32 7.94 1.29
CA GLY A 32 1.07 7.09 2.44
C GLY A 32 1.94 5.83 2.43
N THR A 33 1.90 5.10 3.52
CA THR A 33 2.53 3.79 3.66
C THR A 33 1.46 2.71 3.71
N PRO A 34 1.57 1.61 2.93
CA PRO A 34 0.64 0.50 3.03
C PRO A 34 0.80 -0.25 4.35
N MET A 35 -0.31 -0.76 4.85
CA MET A 35 -0.33 -1.63 6.02
C MET A 35 0.34 -2.96 5.69
N ARG A 36 0.95 -3.60 6.70
CA ARG A 36 1.41 -4.98 6.66
C ARG A 36 0.54 -5.79 7.61
N LEU A 37 0.04 -6.92 7.12
CA LEU A 37 -0.83 -7.80 7.88
C LEU A 37 -0.21 -9.17 8.04
N HIS A 38 -0.56 -9.85 9.12
CA HIS A 38 -0.13 -11.23 9.34
C HIS A 38 -1.08 -12.20 8.61
N ALA A 39 -0.55 -13.04 7.74
CA ALA A 39 -1.32 -13.94 6.86
C ALA A 39 -2.35 -14.82 7.58
N ASP A 40 -2.02 -15.33 8.78
CA ASP A 40 -2.90 -16.21 9.56
C ASP A 40 -4.09 -15.46 10.18
N SER A 41 -4.15 -14.15 10.04
CA SER A 41 -5.24 -13.31 10.58
C SER A 41 -6.20 -12.82 9.50
N ILE A 42 -6.05 -13.30 8.28
CA ILE A 42 -6.86 -12.90 7.11
C ILE A 42 -7.82 -14.04 6.77
N ASP A 43 -9.10 -13.72 6.60
CA ASP A 43 -10.09 -14.64 6.04
C ASP A 43 -9.99 -14.62 4.50
N TRP A 44 -9.14 -15.49 3.96
CA TRP A 44 -8.81 -15.55 2.54
C TRP A 44 -10.00 -15.87 1.63
N GLU A 45 -11.04 -16.52 2.15
CA GLU A 45 -12.24 -16.90 1.37
C GLU A 45 -13.06 -15.68 0.93
N ARG A 46 -12.84 -14.53 1.58
CA ARG A 46 -13.48 -13.26 1.23
C ARG A 46 -12.85 -12.52 0.06
N PHE A 47 -11.70 -13.00 -0.46
CA PHE A 47 -10.93 -12.32 -1.49
C PHE A 47 -10.83 -13.13 -2.77
N THR A 48 -10.81 -12.44 -3.90
CA THR A 48 -10.70 -13.11 -5.21
C THR A 48 -9.24 -13.43 -5.50
N PRO A 49 -8.88 -14.72 -5.66
CA PRO A 49 -7.52 -15.10 -6.02
C PRO A 49 -7.08 -14.47 -7.34
N GLN A 50 -5.85 -13.98 -7.37
CA GLN A 50 -5.17 -13.45 -8.55
C GLN A 50 -3.93 -14.32 -8.81
N PRO A 51 -4.06 -15.40 -9.57
CA PRO A 51 -2.92 -16.20 -9.99
C PRO A 51 -2.08 -15.41 -10.99
N GLY A 52 -0.82 -15.81 -11.16
CA GLY A 52 0.00 -15.32 -12.27
C GLY A 52 -0.46 -15.89 -13.60
N ASP A 53 0.22 -15.47 -14.68
CA ASP A 53 -0.07 -15.96 -16.04
C ASP A 53 0.06 -17.48 -16.15
N GLU A 54 -0.79 -18.10 -17.00
CA GLU A 54 -0.70 -19.52 -17.29
C GLU A 54 -0.71 -19.74 -18.82
N PRO A 55 0.41 -20.18 -19.40
CA PRO A 55 1.70 -20.47 -18.75
C PRO A 55 2.44 -19.22 -18.30
N PRO A 56 3.28 -19.33 -17.22
CA PRO A 56 4.06 -18.20 -16.74
C PRO A 56 5.04 -17.70 -17.79
N GLN A 57 5.08 -16.37 -17.99
CA GLN A 57 5.99 -15.74 -18.93
C GLN A 57 7.24 -15.21 -18.19
N PRO A 58 8.47 -15.56 -18.62
CA PRO A 58 9.67 -15.01 -18.04
C PRO A 58 9.86 -13.53 -18.43
N PHE A 59 10.36 -12.71 -17.52
CA PHE A 59 10.71 -11.31 -17.85
C PHE A 59 11.93 -11.17 -18.74
N SER A 60 12.84 -12.13 -18.70
CA SER A 60 14.06 -12.11 -19.53
C SER A 60 13.95 -13.12 -20.68
N MET A 61 14.25 -12.68 -21.89
CA MET A 61 14.36 -13.55 -23.07
C MET A 61 15.47 -14.60 -22.96
N TYR A 62 16.41 -14.43 -22.02
CA TYR A 62 17.50 -15.38 -21.79
C TYR A 62 17.14 -16.44 -20.74
N THR A 63 15.96 -16.38 -20.13
CA THR A 63 15.53 -17.38 -19.15
C THR A 63 15.31 -18.72 -19.83
N ARG A 64 16.17 -19.71 -19.48
CA ARG A 64 16.06 -21.10 -19.98
C ARG A 64 15.37 -22.04 -18.99
N ALA A 65 15.29 -21.66 -17.71
CA ALA A 65 14.62 -22.42 -16.68
C ALA A 65 13.09 -22.33 -16.83
N ARG A 66 12.38 -23.41 -16.51
CA ARG A 66 10.92 -23.40 -16.47
C ARG A 66 10.45 -22.51 -15.33
N VAL A 67 9.80 -21.41 -15.66
CA VAL A 67 9.15 -20.52 -14.69
C VAL A 67 7.91 -21.19 -14.11
N ARG A 68 7.64 -20.98 -12.82
CA ARG A 68 6.43 -21.48 -12.14
C ARG A 68 5.89 -20.40 -11.21
N ASN A 69 4.58 -20.21 -11.24
CA ASN A 69 3.89 -19.41 -10.23
C ASN A 69 3.96 -20.13 -8.88
N ARG A 70 4.48 -19.47 -7.86
CA ARG A 70 4.72 -20.06 -6.53
C ARG A 70 3.78 -19.52 -5.46
N VAL A 71 3.28 -18.30 -5.66
CA VAL A 71 2.32 -17.64 -4.80
C VAL A 71 1.29 -16.94 -5.66
N ARG A 72 0.15 -16.63 -5.09
CA ARG A 72 -0.89 -15.79 -5.69
C ARG A 72 -1.15 -14.57 -4.82
N CYS A 73 -1.58 -13.49 -5.46
CA CYS A 73 -2.16 -12.35 -4.77
C CYS A 73 -3.68 -12.51 -4.64
N PHE A 74 -4.31 -11.61 -3.91
CA PHE A 74 -5.76 -11.63 -3.76
C PHE A 74 -6.31 -10.22 -3.92
N LEU A 75 -7.39 -10.10 -4.68
CA LEU A 75 -8.10 -8.86 -4.92
C LEU A 75 -9.20 -8.68 -3.88
N GLY A 76 -9.23 -7.51 -3.26
CA GLY A 76 -10.29 -7.06 -2.36
C GLY A 76 -10.79 -5.67 -2.70
N TYR A 77 -11.87 -5.27 -2.04
CA TYR A 77 -12.47 -3.95 -2.19
C TYR A 77 -12.78 -3.32 -0.84
N THR A 78 -12.58 -2.01 -0.76
CA THR A 78 -13.05 -1.23 0.39
C THR A 78 -14.58 -1.19 0.42
N THR A 79 -15.13 -0.79 1.56
CA THR A 79 -16.57 -0.63 1.76
C THR A 79 -16.94 0.86 1.86
N PRO A 80 -18.22 1.23 1.74
CA PRO A 80 -18.66 2.59 2.04
C PRO A 80 -18.34 3.03 3.49
N ALA A 81 -18.25 2.09 4.43
CA ALA A 81 -17.83 2.38 5.80
C ALA A 81 -16.38 2.88 5.86
N VAL A 82 -15.47 2.29 5.07
CA VAL A 82 -14.09 2.76 4.94
C VAL A 82 -14.05 4.21 4.45
N ALA A 83 -14.87 4.54 3.44
CA ALA A 83 -14.92 5.90 2.92
C ALA A 83 -15.40 6.93 3.97
N ARG A 84 -16.37 6.56 4.82
CA ARG A 84 -16.79 7.40 5.95
C ARG A 84 -15.67 7.57 6.96
N ILE A 85 -15.07 6.48 7.44
CA ILE A 85 -13.96 6.52 8.39
C ILE A 85 -12.84 7.45 7.91
N VAL A 86 -12.43 7.32 6.66
CA VAL A 86 -11.37 8.17 6.11
C VAL A 86 -11.78 9.63 6.05
N ARG A 87 -13.01 9.96 5.64
CA ARG A 87 -13.49 11.35 5.60
C ARG A 87 -13.53 11.98 6.99
N ASP A 88 -14.04 11.25 7.98
CA ASP A 88 -14.21 11.73 9.35
C ASP A 88 -12.84 12.02 10.01
N HIS A 89 -11.80 11.26 9.62
CA HIS A 89 -10.45 11.39 10.17
C HIS A 89 -9.45 12.08 9.22
N LEU A 90 -9.91 12.69 8.12
CA LEU A 90 -9.00 13.29 7.13
C LEU A 90 -8.12 14.40 7.72
N HIS A 91 -8.62 15.12 8.72
CA HIS A 91 -7.90 16.17 9.43
C HIS A 91 -6.69 15.62 10.25
N GLU A 92 -6.70 14.34 10.58
CA GLU A 92 -5.59 13.67 11.28
C GLU A 92 -4.48 13.20 10.32
N SER A 93 -4.75 13.18 9.00
CA SER A 93 -3.79 12.75 7.99
C SER A 93 -2.67 13.79 7.82
N PRO A 94 -1.38 13.45 8.04
CA PRO A 94 -0.27 14.32 7.74
C PRO A 94 -0.21 14.80 6.29
N LEU A 95 -0.75 14.03 5.35
CA LEU A 95 -0.84 14.42 3.94
C LEU A 95 -1.82 15.58 3.72
N TYR A 96 -2.87 15.68 4.55
CA TYR A 96 -3.94 16.69 4.42
C TYR A 96 -3.86 17.81 5.44
N SER A 97 -3.24 17.58 6.60
CA SER A 97 -3.04 18.59 7.63
C SER A 97 -1.86 19.57 7.35
N GLY A 98 -1.16 19.42 6.23
CA GLY A 98 -0.01 20.25 5.88
C GLY A 98 1.31 19.87 6.59
N LYS A 99 1.31 18.86 7.46
CA LYS A 99 2.52 18.37 8.15
C LYS A 99 3.55 17.79 7.17
N ILE A 100 3.11 17.16 6.09
CA ILE A 100 3.96 16.68 5.01
C ILE A 100 3.73 17.59 3.81
N GLN A 101 4.77 18.33 3.43
CA GLN A 101 4.77 19.18 2.24
C GLN A 101 5.33 18.42 1.04
N GLY A 102 4.76 18.65 -0.14
CA GLY A 102 5.16 18.02 -1.39
C GLY A 102 3.97 17.73 -2.30
N ILE A 103 4.25 17.18 -3.47
CA ILE A 103 3.24 16.80 -4.46
C ILE A 103 2.93 15.31 -4.30
N GLY A 104 1.66 14.94 -4.29
CA GLY A 104 1.25 13.52 -4.31
C GLY A 104 1.60 12.90 -5.68
N PRO A 105 2.14 11.68 -5.72
CA PRO A 105 2.42 11.00 -6.97
C PRO A 105 1.12 10.66 -7.71
N ARG A 106 1.16 10.72 -9.05
CA ARG A 106 -0.03 10.49 -9.88
C ARG A 106 -0.56 9.05 -9.78
N TYR A 107 0.34 8.08 -9.76
CA TYR A 107 0.01 6.65 -9.88
C TYR A 107 0.09 5.87 -8.56
N CYS A 108 0.43 6.51 -7.46
CA CYS A 108 0.46 5.90 -6.13
C CYS A 108 -0.34 6.76 -5.12
N PRO A 109 -1.64 6.98 -5.35
CA PRO A 109 -2.45 7.77 -4.42
C PRO A 109 -2.67 6.98 -3.12
N SER A 110 -2.69 7.70 -2.00
CA SER A 110 -3.15 7.17 -0.73
C SER A 110 -4.64 6.85 -0.77
N ILE A 111 -5.15 6.10 0.20
CA ILE A 111 -6.60 5.85 0.30
C ILE A 111 -7.37 7.14 0.53
N GLU A 112 -6.77 8.10 1.25
CA GLU A 112 -7.31 9.44 1.44
C GLU A 112 -7.48 10.15 0.08
N ASP A 113 -6.44 10.12 -0.76
CA ASP A 113 -6.49 10.71 -2.11
C ASP A 113 -7.57 10.06 -2.99
N LYS A 114 -7.68 8.74 -2.93
CA LYS A 114 -8.71 8.02 -3.70
C LYS A 114 -10.11 8.45 -3.32
N ILE A 115 -10.38 8.56 -2.02
CA ILE A 115 -11.70 8.90 -1.49
C ILE A 115 -12.04 10.38 -1.74
N VAL A 116 -11.05 11.27 -1.61
CA VAL A 116 -11.25 12.71 -1.85
C VAL A 116 -11.42 13.02 -3.35
N LYS A 117 -10.57 12.43 -4.20
CA LYS A 117 -10.60 12.70 -5.65
C LYS A 117 -11.73 11.99 -6.39
N PHE A 118 -12.23 10.89 -5.84
CA PHE A 118 -13.31 10.09 -6.45
C PHE A 118 -14.48 9.87 -5.48
N PRO A 119 -15.17 10.95 -5.05
CA PRO A 119 -16.18 10.88 -4.00
C PRO A 119 -17.42 10.05 -4.39
N GLY A 120 -17.69 9.90 -5.69
CA GLY A 120 -18.78 9.07 -6.22
C GLY A 120 -18.45 7.58 -6.34
N ARG A 121 -17.23 7.16 -6.05
CA ARG A 121 -16.88 5.73 -6.04
C ARG A 121 -17.27 5.11 -4.70
N GLU A 122 -18.11 4.09 -4.76
CA GLU A 122 -18.54 3.34 -3.57
C GLU A 122 -17.44 2.50 -2.96
N ARG A 123 -16.50 2.01 -3.78
CA ARG A 123 -15.41 1.12 -3.36
C ARG A 123 -14.16 1.30 -4.21
N HIS A 124 -13.01 1.06 -3.59
CA HIS A 124 -11.70 1.05 -4.23
C HIS A 124 -11.10 -0.34 -4.10
N HIS A 125 -10.47 -0.83 -5.16
CA HIS A 125 -9.75 -2.10 -5.10
C HIS A 125 -8.43 -1.96 -4.35
N PHE A 126 -8.03 -3.07 -3.75
CA PHE A 126 -6.71 -3.29 -3.17
C PHE A 126 -6.28 -4.73 -3.40
N TYR A 127 -4.99 -5.00 -3.23
CA TYR A 127 -4.44 -6.35 -3.34
C TYR A 127 -3.76 -6.75 -2.05
N LEU A 128 -3.91 -8.02 -1.69
CA LEU A 128 -3.15 -8.68 -0.63
C LEU A 128 -2.01 -9.45 -1.30
N GLU A 129 -0.79 -9.00 -1.06
CA GLU A 129 0.42 -9.47 -1.73
C GLU A 129 1.38 -10.08 -0.72
N PRO A 130 1.68 -11.40 -0.79
CA PRO A 130 2.70 -12.00 0.06
C PRO A 130 4.07 -11.37 -0.20
N GLU A 131 4.74 -10.86 0.83
CA GLU A 131 6.08 -10.26 0.68
C GLU A 131 7.20 -11.28 0.55
N GLY A 132 6.91 -12.56 0.64
CA GLY A 132 7.89 -13.61 0.46
C GLY A 132 7.31 -15.01 0.55
N LEU A 133 8.14 -15.99 0.18
CA LEU A 133 7.72 -17.39 0.15
C LEU A 133 7.67 -18.04 1.54
N ARG A 134 8.35 -17.47 2.52
CA ARG A 134 8.54 -18.07 3.85
C ARG A 134 8.12 -17.16 5.00
N ASN A 135 7.79 -15.92 4.73
CA ASN A 135 7.29 -15.03 5.75
C ASN A 135 5.75 -14.96 5.70
N LYS A 136 5.15 -14.51 6.77
CA LYS A 136 3.70 -14.37 6.87
C LYS A 136 3.25 -12.92 6.73
N GLU A 137 4.11 -12.06 6.22
CA GLU A 137 3.83 -10.66 6.02
C GLU A 137 3.10 -10.46 4.68
N ILE A 138 1.97 -9.80 4.75
CA ILE A 138 1.12 -9.46 3.61
C ILE A 138 1.12 -7.96 3.41
N TYR A 139 1.55 -7.52 2.25
CA TYR A 139 1.50 -6.13 1.81
C TYR A 139 0.09 -5.81 1.30
N VAL A 140 -0.51 -4.73 1.81
CA VAL A 140 -1.85 -4.32 1.39
C VAL A 140 -1.74 -3.22 0.34
N ASN A 141 -1.49 -3.62 -0.90
CA ASN A 141 -1.34 -2.71 -2.02
C ASN A 141 -2.67 -2.00 -2.33
N GLY A 142 -2.63 -0.68 -2.40
CA GLY A 142 -3.81 0.15 -2.70
C GLY A 142 -4.51 0.73 -1.47
N LEU A 143 -4.09 0.36 -0.25
CA LEU A 143 -4.51 0.98 1.00
C LEU A 143 -3.39 1.78 1.68
N SER A 144 -2.48 2.37 0.90
CA SER A 144 -1.49 3.31 1.44
C SER A 144 -2.17 4.43 2.20
N SER A 145 -1.72 4.73 3.41
CA SER A 145 -2.32 5.75 4.27
C SER A 145 -1.26 6.48 5.09
N SER A 146 -1.55 7.71 5.46
CA SER A 146 -0.82 8.48 6.47
C SER A 146 -1.62 8.69 7.75
N LEU A 147 -2.81 8.12 7.83
CA LEU A 147 -3.68 8.19 9.01
C LEU A 147 -3.04 7.50 10.23
N PRO A 148 -3.39 7.92 11.45
CA PRO A 148 -2.92 7.26 12.66
C PRO A 148 -3.27 5.76 12.70
N VAL A 149 -2.44 4.98 13.40
CA VAL A 149 -2.60 3.51 13.53
C VAL A 149 -4.01 3.11 14.00
N GLY A 150 -4.60 3.87 14.92
CA GLY A 150 -5.97 3.63 15.39
C GLY A 150 -6.99 3.69 14.25
N VAL A 151 -6.88 4.69 13.39
CA VAL A 151 -7.78 4.85 12.23
C VAL A 151 -7.51 3.76 11.18
N GLN A 152 -6.25 3.38 10.96
CA GLN A 152 -5.92 2.28 10.07
C GLN A 152 -6.56 0.95 10.54
N LYS A 153 -6.56 0.68 11.84
CA LYS A 153 -7.27 -0.47 12.41
C LYS A 153 -8.79 -0.40 12.22
N MET A 154 -9.38 0.78 12.33
CA MET A 154 -10.81 0.99 12.03
C MET A 154 -11.12 0.71 10.55
N ILE A 155 -10.24 1.14 9.63
CA ILE A 155 -10.35 0.85 8.19
C ILE A 155 -10.33 -0.66 7.95
N LEU A 156 -9.36 -1.38 8.53
CA LEU A 156 -9.27 -2.83 8.39
C LEU A 156 -10.51 -3.54 8.96
N ALA A 157 -10.97 -3.14 10.14
CA ALA A 157 -12.17 -3.70 10.78
C ALA A 157 -13.44 -3.48 9.96
N ALA A 158 -13.48 -2.46 9.10
CA ALA A 158 -14.61 -2.17 8.22
C ALA A 158 -14.57 -2.95 6.88
N ILE A 159 -13.57 -3.81 6.67
CA ILE A 159 -13.44 -4.63 5.46
C ILE A 159 -13.69 -6.10 5.83
N PRO A 160 -14.74 -6.74 5.28
CA PRO A 160 -15.00 -8.15 5.52
C PRO A 160 -13.78 -9.01 5.14
N GLY A 161 -13.34 -9.85 6.07
CA GLY A 161 -12.14 -10.69 5.91
C GLY A 161 -10.85 -10.06 6.46
N LEU A 162 -10.86 -8.77 6.80
CA LEU A 162 -9.77 -8.09 7.50
C LEU A 162 -10.15 -7.62 8.91
N ASP A 163 -11.37 -7.85 9.33
CA ASP A 163 -11.95 -7.41 10.61
C ASP A 163 -11.21 -7.96 11.84
N ARG A 164 -10.52 -9.09 11.68
CA ARG A 164 -9.67 -9.72 12.71
C ARG A 164 -8.19 -9.67 12.38
N SER A 165 -7.81 -8.93 11.35
CA SER A 165 -6.42 -8.89 10.90
C SER A 165 -5.49 -8.24 11.93
N ARG A 166 -4.29 -8.81 12.04
CA ARG A 166 -3.21 -8.29 12.87
C ARG A 166 -2.24 -7.51 11.98
N MET A 167 -2.00 -6.26 12.35
CA MET A 167 -1.07 -5.34 11.71
C MET A 167 0.27 -5.35 12.45
#